data_d6740b9374ad7a507729a139d996f07d
#
_entry.id   d6740b9374ad7a507729a139d996f07d
#
_cell.length_a   1.000
_cell.length_b   1.000
_cell.length_c   1.000
_cell.angle_alpha   90.00
_cell.angle_beta   90.00
_cell.angle_gamma   90.00
#
_symmetry.space_group_name_H-M   'P 1'
#
loop_
_entity.id
_entity.type
_entity.pdbx_description
1 polymer ?
#
loop_
_entity_poly.entity_id
_entity_poly.type
_entity_poly.pdbx_seq_one_letter_code
_entity_poly.pdbx_strand_id
1 'polypeptide(L)'
;MHKKPKKYSIFSLIMNAFTYHENWQPAWRSPEPKKEYDTIIIGGGGHGLTTAYYLAKNHGITNIAVIEKGWIGGGNTGRNTTIIRSNYLWDQSAGLYEHALKLWEGMSQELNYNVMFSQRGVMNVAHNLHDVRELKRRWHANRLNNIDCEWLNTKQVKEFCPIINTSPNIRYPVMGATLQRRAGTARHDAVAWGYARGADAMGVDIIQNCEVTNINVKNGHVTGIETTKGTINSKKIGVVAAGHSSVIANMVNIQLPIESRPLQALVSEPVKPIIDTVVMSNTIHAYISQSDKGELVIGAGTDGYTSYSQRGGFNIVEDTITAIVELFPLFSRMKMLRHWGGIVDICPDASPIISKTHIKGLYFNCGWGTGGFKATPGSGWVFAHTIANDEPHKLNAPFTINRFSSGELVDEHGAAAVAH
;
A
#
# COMPACT_ATOMS: atom_id res chain seq x y z
N MET A 1 5.30 31.55 -7.49
CA MET A 1 5.10 31.72 -6.03
C MET A 1 4.50 30.43 -5.49
N HIS A 2 5.30 29.59 -4.81
CA HIS A 2 4.80 28.38 -4.18
C HIS A 2 3.85 28.76 -3.03
N LYS A 3 2.58 28.43 -3.16
CA LYS A 3 1.61 28.58 -2.06
C LYS A 3 2.01 27.60 -0.95
N LYS A 4 2.44 28.10 0.21
CA LYS A 4 2.64 27.28 1.40
C LYS A 4 1.38 26.43 1.66
N PRO A 5 1.52 25.16 2.07
CA PRO A 5 0.37 24.34 2.41
C PRO A 5 -0.52 25.08 3.41
N LYS A 6 -1.82 25.17 3.11
CA LYS A 6 -2.78 25.86 3.96
C LYS A 6 -2.84 25.15 5.31
N LYS A 7 -2.40 25.83 6.36
CA LYS A 7 -2.55 25.34 7.74
C LYS A 7 -3.98 25.50 8.18
N TYR A 8 -4.59 24.47 8.74
CA TYR A 8 -5.85 24.62 9.46
C TYR A 8 -5.62 25.50 10.69
N SER A 9 -6.46 26.49 10.89
CA SER A 9 -6.41 27.36 12.05
C SER A 9 -7.78 27.48 12.67
N ILE A 10 -7.82 27.85 13.96
CA ILE A 10 -9.09 28.10 14.65
C ILE A 10 -9.90 29.22 13.96
N PHE A 11 -9.23 30.24 13.42
CA PHE A 11 -9.86 31.32 12.67
C PHE A 11 -10.50 30.82 11.37
N SER A 12 -9.84 29.90 10.66
CA SER A 12 -10.41 29.25 9.47
C SER A 12 -11.64 28.42 9.84
N LEU A 13 -11.60 27.69 10.95
CA LEU A 13 -12.73 26.92 11.45
C LEU A 13 -13.93 27.81 11.77
N ILE A 14 -13.70 28.92 12.51
CA ILE A 14 -14.74 29.90 12.88
C ILE A 14 -15.35 30.53 11.63
N MET A 15 -14.53 31.01 10.70
CA MET A 15 -15.03 31.61 9.45
C MET A 15 -15.85 30.63 8.62
N ASN A 16 -15.40 29.38 8.52
CA ASN A 16 -16.15 28.35 7.79
C ASN A 16 -17.46 27.98 8.51
N ALA A 17 -17.50 28.01 9.84
CA ALA A 17 -18.73 27.77 10.59
C ALA A 17 -19.79 28.88 10.31
N PHE A 18 -19.38 30.14 10.25
CA PHE A 18 -20.29 31.26 9.91
C PHE A 18 -20.84 31.21 8.48
N THR A 19 -20.14 30.53 7.57
CA THR A 19 -20.61 30.34 6.19
C THR A 19 -21.26 28.98 5.99
N TYR A 20 -21.64 28.24 7.03
CA TYR A 20 -22.20 26.89 6.97
C TYR A 20 -21.32 25.91 6.19
N HIS A 21 -19.99 26.14 6.20
CA HIS A 21 -19.02 25.39 5.42
C HIS A 21 -19.24 25.43 3.89
N GLU A 22 -19.99 26.40 3.40
CA GLU A 22 -20.10 26.70 1.97
C GLU A 22 -18.85 27.42 1.46
N ASN A 23 -18.58 27.34 0.19
CA ASN A 23 -17.44 28.00 -0.47
C ASN A 23 -16.05 27.53 0.01
N TRP A 24 -15.93 26.31 0.52
CA TRP A 24 -14.64 25.72 0.80
C TRP A 24 -13.82 25.59 -0.48
N GLN A 25 -12.57 25.98 -0.42
CA GLN A 25 -11.64 25.71 -1.50
C GLN A 25 -11.40 24.18 -1.56
N PRO A 26 -11.42 23.58 -2.76
CA PRO A 26 -11.05 22.18 -2.92
C PRO A 26 -9.71 21.89 -2.23
N ALA A 27 -9.60 20.71 -1.60
CA ALA A 27 -8.38 20.30 -0.90
C ALA A 27 -7.20 20.12 -1.86
N TRP A 28 -7.49 19.82 -3.12
CA TRP A 28 -6.59 19.80 -4.26
C TRP A 28 -7.36 20.23 -5.51
N ARG A 29 -6.62 20.71 -6.52
CA ARG A 29 -7.18 21.09 -7.82
C ARG A 29 -7.36 19.83 -8.70
N SER A 30 -8.27 19.91 -9.65
CA SER A 30 -8.38 18.96 -10.76
C SER A 30 -8.42 19.75 -12.07
N PRO A 31 -7.27 20.31 -12.51
CA PRO A 31 -7.23 21.14 -13.71
C PRO A 31 -7.36 20.30 -14.98
N GLU A 32 -7.67 20.95 -16.10
CA GLU A 32 -7.46 20.34 -17.40
C GLU A 32 -5.96 20.16 -17.65
N PRO A 33 -5.54 19.08 -18.36
CA PRO A 33 -4.14 18.80 -18.58
C PRO A 33 -3.48 19.88 -19.45
N LYS A 34 -2.24 20.25 -19.10
CA LYS A 34 -1.35 21.01 -19.98
C LYS A 34 -0.89 20.14 -21.14
N LYS A 35 -0.40 20.75 -22.19
CA LYS A 35 0.17 20.05 -23.34
C LYS A 35 1.50 19.35 -23.04
N GLU A 36 2.23 19.80 -22.01
CA GLU A 36 3.56 19.29 -21.66
C GLU A 36 3.81 19.36 -20.15
N TYR A 37 4.46 18.31 -19.63
CA TYR A 37 4.96 18.21 -18.27
C TYR A 37 6.39 17.67 -18.26
N ASP A 38 7.17 18.01 -17.23
CA ASP A 38 8.50 17.45 -17.00
C ASP A 38 8.43 15.95 -16.67
N THR A 39 7.39 15.58 -15.93
CA THR A 39 7.13 14.18 -15.53
C THR A 39 5.64 13.90 -15.50
N ILE A 40 5.26 12.74 -16.00
CA ILE A 40 3.90 12.19 -15.88
C ILE A 40 3.95 10.97 -14.96
N ILE A 41 3.02 10.92 -14.00
CA ILE A 41 2.79 9.75 -13.14
C ILE A 41 1.43 9.16 -13.52
N ILE A 42 1.41 7.92 -13.99
CA ILE A 42 0.19 7.20 -14.36
C ILE A 42 -0.29 6.39 -13.15
N GLY A 43 -1.40 6.84 -12.54
CA GLY A 43 -2.03 6.26 -11.36
C GLY A 43 -2.08 7.21 -10.18
N GLY A 44 -3.29 7.57 -9.75
CA GLY A 44 -3.60 8.45 -8.61
C GLY A 44 -3.81 7.70 -7.28
N GLY A 45 -3.21 6.54 -7.13
CA GLY A 45 -3.16 5.80 -5.87
C GLY A 45 -2.09 6.33 -4.91
N GLY A 46 -1.97 5.71 -3.73
CA GLY A 46 -1.00 6.12 -2.71
C GLY A 46 0.42 6.24 -3.26
N HIS A 47 0.92 5.23 -3.97
CA HIS A 47 2.27 5.23 -4.53
C HIS A 47 2.50 6.33 -5.58
N GLY A 48 1.51 6.61 -6.44
CA GLY A 48 1.63 7.66 -7.45
C GLY A 48 1.61 9.06 -6.83
N LEU A 49 0.71 9.30 -5.88
CA LEU A 49 0.61 10.57 -5.16
C LEU A 49 1.87 10.85 -4.33
N THR A 50 2.42 9.83 -3.64
CA THR A 50 3.67 9.97 -2.90
C THR A 50 4.87 10.19 -3.80
N THR A 51 4.92 9.54 -4.97
CA THR A 51 5.97 9.76 -5.96
C THR A 51 5.96 11.22 -6.44
N ALA A 52 4.80 11.74 -6.82
CA ALA A 52 4.68 13.12 -7.27
C ALA A 52 5.03 14.12 -6.15
N TYR A 53 4.59 13.83 -4.90
CA TYR A 53 4.93 14.63 -3.74
C TYR A 53 6.45 14.69 -3.51
N TYR A 54 7.15 13.53 -3.52
CA TYR A 54 8.58 13.51 -3.28
C TYR A 54 9.41 14.01 -4.46
N LEU A 55 8.93 13.89 -5.71
CA LEU A 55 9.54 14.57 -6.86
C LEU A 55 9.55 16.10 -6.64
N ALA A 56 8.42 16.65 -6.23
CA ALA A 56 8.32 18.08 -5.97
C ALA A 56 9.13 18.51 -4.73
N LYS A 57 9.00 17.77 -3.63
CA LYS A 57 9.62 18.14 -2.34
C LYS A 57 11.13 17.97 -2.33
N ASN A 58 11.63 16.82 -2.79
CA ASN A 58 13.03 16.42 -2.62
C ASN A 58 13.90 16.77 -3.84
N HIS A 59 13.29 16.89 -5.02
CA HIS A 59 14.01 17.07 -6.28
C HIS A 59 13.65 18.38 -6.98
N GLY A 60 12.71 19.18 -6.45
CA GLY A 60 12.30 20.46 -7.05
C GLY A 60 11.57 20.35 -8.39
N ILE A 61 11.18 19.15 -8.79
CA ILE A 61 10.41 18.92 -10.02
C ILE A 61 8.94 19.15 -9.69
N THR A 62 8.35 20.25 -10.16
CA THR A 62 6.99 20.66 -9.79
C THR A 62 6.01 20.66 -10.97
N ASN A 63 6.51 20.71 -12.22
CA ASN A 63 5.67 20.58 -13.41
C ASN A 63 5.36 19.11 -13.68
N ILE A 64 4.52 18.53 -12.81
CA ILE A 64 4.14 17.10 -12.81
C ILE A 64 2.64 16.98 -13.04
N ALA A 65 2.24 16.01 -13.88
CA ALA A 65 0.87 15.51 -13.95
C ALA A 65 0.75 14.15 -13.26
N VAL A 66 -0.19 14.00 -12.35
CA VAL A 66 -0.70 12.69 -11.91
C VAL A 66 -1.97 12.41 -12.70
N ILE A 67 -1.95 11.37 -13.54
CA ILE A 67 -3.08 11.00 -14.40
C ILE A 67 -3.80 9.82 -13.76
N GLU A 68 -5.08 10.01 -13.43
CA GLU A 68 -5.91 9.00 -12.78
C GLU A 68 -7.16 8.72 -13.62
N LYS A 69 -7.37 7.45 -13.96
CA LYS A 69 -8.50 6.98 -14.75
C LYS A 69 -9.85 7.30 -14.10
N GLY A 70 -9.94 7.11 -12.78
CA GLY A 70 -11.13 7.39 -12.00
C GLY A 70 -10.90 8.55 -11.03
N TRP A 71 -10.88 8.24 -9.75
CA TRP A 71 -10.66 9.21 -8.67
C TRP A 71 -9.49 8.81 -7.78
N ILE A 72 -8.92 9.77 -7.08
CA ILE A 72 -7.79 9.57 -6.16
C ILE A 72 -8.08 8.44 -5.19
N GLY A 73 -7.16 7.49 -5.12
CA GLY A 73 -7.26 6.34 -4.22
C GLY A 73 -8.35 5.33 -4.59
N GLY A 74 -9.04 5.48 -5.72
CA GLY A 74 -10.15 4.62 -6.15
C GLY A 74 -9.78 3.18 -6.50
N GLY A 75 -8.48 2.89 -6.68
CA GLY A 75 -7.94 1.55 -6.90
C GLY A 75 -7.70 0.78 -5.59
N ASN A 76 -6.55 0.09 -5.50
CA ASN A 76 -6.17 -0.71 -4.33
C ASN A 76 -6.01 0.12 -3.06
N THR A 77 -5.64 1.39 -3.17
CA THR A 77 -5.50 2.29 -2.01
C THR A 77 -6.80 2.36 -1.21
N GLY A 78 -7.94 2.53 -1.85
CA GLY A 78 -9.25 2.55 -1.18
C GLY A 78 -9.83 1.19 -0.82
N ARG A 79 -9.12 0.09 -1.13
CA ARG A 79 -9.58 -1.29 -0.90
C ARG A 79 -8.68 -2.10 0.01
N ASN A 80 -7.61 -1.51 0.51
CA ASN A 80 -6.69 -2.19 1.41
C ASN A 80 -7.20 -2.18 2.86
N THR A 81 -6.61 -3.05 3.68
CA THR A 81 -6.96 -3.22 5.09
C THR A 81 -6.03 -2.47 6.04
N THR A 82 -5.22 -1.58 5.49
CA THR A 82 -4.47 -0.52 6.20
C THR A 82 -3.36 -0.95 7.16
N ILE A 83 -2.94 -2.19 7.14
CA ILE A 83 -1.88 -2.70 8.02
C ILE A 83 -0.53 -2.13 7.61
N ILE A 84 0.22 -1.60 8.58
CA ILE A 84 1.55 -1.03 8.41
C ILE A 84 2.53 -1.80 9.30
N ARG A 85 3.60 -2.34 8.72
CA ARG A 85 4.66 -3.07 9.41
C ARG A 85 5.94 -3.10 8.58
N SER A 86 7.09 -3.35 9.20
CA SER A 86 8.40 -3.47 8.54
C SER A 86 9.13 -4.78 8.82
N ASN A 87 8.55 -5.68 9.58
CA ASN A 87 9.17 -6.94 10.02
C ASN A 87 9.20 -8.01 8.91
N TYR A 88 9.89 -7.71 7.83
CA TYR A 88 10.13 -8.64 6.72
C TYR A 88 11.35 -9.51 6.98
N LEU A 89 11.42 -10.67 6.30
CA LEU A 89 12.50 -11.64 6.50
C LEU A 89 13.79 -11.21 5.79
N TRP A 90 13.69 -10.81 4.53
CA TRP A 90 14.83 -10.50 3.67
C TRP A 90 15.33 -9.08 3.87
N ASP A 91 16.65 -8.89 3.92
CA ASP A 91 17.29 -7.61 4.22
C ASP A 91 16.86 -6.49 3.28
N GLN A 92 16.71 -6.79 1.99
CA GLN A 92 16.30 -5.82 0.98
C GLN A 92 14.89 -5.31 1.26
N SER A 93 13.95 -6.23 1.51
CA SER A 93 12.58 -5.88 1.87
C SER A 93 12.54 -5.20 3.24
N ALA A 94 13.20 -5.75 4.24
CA ALA A 94 13.27 -5.19 5.58
C ALA A 94 13.79 -3.75 5.56
N GLY A 95 14.85 -3.46 4.81
CA GLY A 95 15.41 -2.12 4.67
C GLY A 95 14.44 -1.10 4.04
N LEU A 96 13.74 -1.50 2.96
CA LEU A 96 12.75 -0.64 2.30
C LEU A 96 11.52 -0.38 3.18
N TYR A 97 10.99 -1.43 3.82
CA TYR A 97 9.81 -1.29 4.68
C TYR A 97 10.10 -0.57 5.99
N GLU A 98 11.32 -0.72 6.57
CA GLU A 98 11.72 0.04 7.76
C GLU A 98 11.91 1.52 7.43
N HIS A 99 12.47 1.83 6.25
CA HIS A 99 12.51 3.21 5.76
C HIS A 99 11.08 3.78 5.61
N ALA A 100 10.16 2.99 5.03
CA ALA A 100 8.76 3.39 4.93
C ALA A 100 8.12 3.63 6.30
N LEU A 101 8.37 2.75 7.29
CA LEU A 101 7.81 2.90 8.65
C LEU A 101 8.29 4.19 9.32
N LYS A 102 9.56 4.55 9.17
CA LYS A 102 10.09 5.84 9.67
C LYS A 102 9.40 7.04 9.02
N LEU A 103 9.07 6.94 7.73
CA LEU A 103 8.29 7.99 7.04
C LEU A 103 6.84 8.03 7.54
N TRP A 104 6.23 6.89 7.84
CA TRP A 104 4.90 6.83 8.46
C TRP A 104 4.85 7.56 9.80
N GLU A 105 5.86 7.39 10.64
CA GLU A 105 5.95 8.00 11.97
C GLU A 105 5.96 9.53 11.94
N GLY A 106 6.55 10.12 10.89
CA GLY A 106 6.59 11.58 10.70
C GLY A 106 5.50 12.16 9.79
N MET A 107 4.69 11.30 9.13
CA MET A 107 3.85 11.69 8.01
C MET A 107 2.80 12.76 8.36
N SER A 108 2.14 12.64 9.49
CA SER A 108 1.10 13.60 9.90
C SER A 108 1.65 15.00 10.11
N GLN A 109 2.85 15.11 10.67
CA GLN A 109 3.54 16.38 10.84
C GLN A 109 4.04 16.94 9.50
N GLU A 110 4.62 16.08 8.67
CA GLU A 110 5.15 16.45 7.36
C GLU A 110 4.06 17.00 6.43
N LEU A 111 2.92 16.32 6.35
CA LEU A 111 1.80 16.71 5.52
C LEU A 111 0.92 17.79 6.17
N ASN A 112 1.12 18.12 7.44
CA ASN A 112 0.16 18.88 8.25
C ASN A 112 -1.27 18.36 8.04
N TYR A 113 -1.41 17.03 8.14
CA TYR A 113 -2.66 16.32 7.89
C TYR A 113 -2.66 14.99 8.64
N ASN A 114 -3.66 14.76 9.49
CA ASN A 114 -3.73 13.54 10.29
C ASN A 114 -4.11 12.34 9.41
N VAL A 115 -3.16 11.46 9.18
CA VAL A 115 -3.36 10.18 8.46
C VAL A 115 -3.88 9.07 9.36
N MET A 116 -4.10 9.36 10.63
CA MET A 116 -4.61 8.44 11.65
C MET A 116 -3.74 7.17 11.77
N PHE A 117 -2.41 7.36 11.70
CA PHE A 117 -1.49 6.25 11.94
C PHE A 117 -1.49 5.92 13.44
N SER A 118 -1.98 4.73 13.75
CA SER A 118 -2.11 4.20 15.10
C SER A 118 -1.17 3.01 15.28
N GLN A 119 -0.13 3.20 16.08
CA GLN A 119 0.87 2.18 16.40
C GLN A 119 0.34 1.27 17.51
N ARG A 120 -0.45 0.28 17.13
CA ARG A 120 -1.12 -0.67 18.04
C ARG A 120 -0.41 -2.02 18.10
N GLY A 121 0.67 -2.17 17.35
CA GLY A 121 1.33 -3.44 17.13
C GLY A 121 0.68 -4.28 16.02
N VAL A 122 1.51 -5.14 15.43
CA VAL A 122 1.09 -6.22 14.54
C VAL A 122 1.65 -7.51 15.07
N MET A 123 0.77 -8.42 15.44
CA MET A 123 1.08 -9.73 15.99
C MET A 123 0.83 -10.81 14.95
N ASN A 124 1.84 -11.63 14.63
CA ASN A 124 1.71 -12.76 13.73
C ASN A 124 1.80 -14.06 14.53
N VAL A 125 0.71 -14.84 14.51
CA VAL A 125 0.50 -16.02 15.37
C VAL A 125 1.02 -17.27 14.69
N ALA A 126 1.69 -18.14 15.47
CA ALA A 126 2.15 -19.48 15.08
C ALA A 126 1.21 -20.55 15.62
N HIS A 127 0.85 -21.52 14.79
CA HIS A 127 -0.10 -22.60 15.12
C HIS A 127 0.53 -23.99 15.14
N ASN A 128 1.71 -24.14 14.58
CA ASN A 128 2.44 -25.39 14.51
C ASN A 128 3.95 -25.15 14.61
N LEU A 129 4.75 -26.22 14.67
CA LEU A 129 6.22 -26.12 14.80
C LEU A 129 6.88 -25.49 13.58
N HIS A 130 6.32 -25.64 12.38
CA HIS A 130 6.82 -24.98 11.18
C HIS A 130 6.68 -23.46 11.34
N ASP A 131 5.50 -22.98 11.69
CA ASP A 131 5.24 -21.56 11.94
C ASP A 131 6.17 -20.98 13.01
N VAL A 132 6.35 -21.71 14.12
CA VAL A 132 7.25 -21.28 15.21
C VAL A 132 8.69 -21.10 14.67
N ARG A 133 9.19 -22.03 13.84
CA ARG A 133 10.53 -21.93 13.24
C ARG A 133 10.63 -20.74 12.30
N GLU A 134 9.67 -20.59 11.40
CA GLU A 134 9.65 -19.49 10.41
C GLU A 134 9.52 -18.12 11.06
N LEU A 135 8.62 -17.97 12.02
CA LEU A 135 8.46 -16.71 12.74
C LEU A 135 9.68 -16.38 13.63
N LYS A 136 10.31 -17.37 14.24
CA LYS A 136 11.58 -17.17 14.99
C LYS A 136 12.72 -16.80 14.06
N ARG A 137 12.86 -17.44 12.89
CA ARG A 137 13.84 -17.08 11.85
C ARG A 137 13.64 -15.59 11.46
N ARG A 138 12.42 -15.17 11.16
CA ARG A 138 12.07 -13.77 10.86
C ARG A 138 12.39 -12.85 12.03
N TRP A 139 12.04 -13.22 13.24
CA TRP A 139 12.36 -12.46 14.45
C TRP A 139 13.88 -12.22 14.59
N HIS A 140 14.70 -13.25 14.42
CA HIS A 140 16.16 -13.11 14.49
C HIS A 140 16.72 -12.23 13.36
N ALA A 141 16.25 -12.40 12.11
CA ALA A 141 16.64 -11.55 10.99
C ALA A 141 16.27 -10.07 11.25
N ASN A 142 15.08 -9.82 11.78
CA ASN A 142 14.67 -8.45 12.13
C ASN A 142 15.57 -7.83 13.19
N ARG A 143 15.97 -8.58 14.21
CA ARG A 143 16.90 -8.08 15.23
C ARG A 143 18.28 -7.74 14.64
N LEU A 144 18.78 -8.51 13.70
CA LEU A 144 20.04 -8.21 13.00
C LEU A 144 19.91 -6.92 12.18
N ASN A 145 18.73 -6.64 11.65
CA ASN A 145 18.43 -5.43 10.88
C ASN A 145 17.96 -4.24 11.75
N ASN A 146 18.08 -4.30 13.08
CA ASN A 146 17.61 -3.28 14.01
C ASN A 146 16.12 -2.94 13.86
N ILE A 147 15.29 -3.90 13.48
CA ILE A 147 13.84 -3.78 13.41
C ILE A 147 13.26 -4.27 14.73
N ASP A 148 12.36 -3.48 15.33
CA ASP A 148 11.65 -3.85 16.54
C ASP A 148 10.74 -5.08 16.27
N CYS A 149 11.12 -6.18 16.83
CA CYS A 149 10.35 -7.42 16.75
C CYS A 149 10.65 -8.25 17.99
N GLU A 150 9.64 -8.78 18.62
CA GLU A 150 9.75 -9.63 19.80
C GLU A 150 8.99 -10.95 19.62
N TRP A 151 9.39 -11.98 20.35
CA TRP A 151 8.70 -13.25 20.43
C TRP A 151 7.83 -13.30 21.69
N LEU A 152 6.57 -13.64 21.55
CA LEU A 152 5.63 -13.86 22.63
C LEU A 152 5.32 -15.36 22.74
N ASN A 153 5.35 -15.92 23.95
CA ASN A 153 4.77 -17.24 24.22
C ASN A 153 3.23 -17.17 24.32
N THR A 154 2.57 -18.34 24.37
CA THR A 154 1.10 -18.42 24.39
C THR A 154 0.46 -17.59 25.51
N LYS A 155 1.06 -17.57 26.71
CA LYS A 155 0.57 -16.77 27.84
C LYS A 155 0.66 -15.26 27.53
N GLN A 156 1.80 -14.81 27.03
CA GLN A 156 2.00 -13.42 26.64
C GLN A 156 1.09 -12.99 25.46
N VAL A 157 0.81 -13.90 24.51
CA VAL A 157 -0.18 -13.66 23.44
C VAL A 157 -1.57 -13.41 24.06
N LYS A 158 -1.97 -14.24 25.03
CA LYS A 158 -3.26 -14.07 25.74
C LYS A 158 -3.32 -12.79 26.57
N GLU A 159 -2.23 -12.39 27.19
CA GLU A 159 -2.13 -11.14 27.94
C GLU A 159 -2.21 -9.93 27.00
N PHE A 160 -1.58 -9.99 25.83
CA PHE A 160 -1.56 -8.90 24.84
C PHE A 160 -2.90 -8.79 24.06
N CYS A 161 -3.54 -9.92 23.77
CA CYS A 161 -4.85 -9.99 23.10
C CYS A 161 -5.81 -10.89 23.89
N PRO A 162 -6.49 -10.35 24.94
CA PRO A 162 -7.26 -11.15 25.87
C PRO A 162 -8.42 -11.94 25.28
N ILE A 163 -8.93 -11.53 24.12
CA ILE A 163 -10.08 -12.18 23.46
C ILE A 163 -9.69 -13.34 22.54
N ILE A 164 -8.38 -13.51 22.24
CA ILE A 164 -7.93 -14.62 21.39
C ILE A 164 -8.14 -15.97 22.12
N ASN A 165 -8.61 -16.95 21.37
CA ASN A 165 -8.74 -18.32 21.90
C ASN A 165 -7.37 -19.00 21.91
N THR A 166 -6.84 -19.30 23.08
CA THR A 166 -5.57 -20.01 23.29
C THR A 166 -5.76 -21.43 23.81
N SER A 167 -6.97 -21.99 23.70
CA SER A 167 -7.22 -23.39 24.07
C SER A 167 -6.33 -24.34 23.26
N PRO A 168 -5.70 -25.35 23.86
CA PRO A 168 -4.90 -26.31 23.13
C PRO A 168 -5.71 -27.26 22.23
N ASN A 169 -7.02 -27.32 22.43
CA ASN A 169 -7.93 -28.25 21.76
C ASN A 169 -8.66 -27.67 20.56
N ILE A 170 -8.23 -26.51 20.06
CA ILE A 170 -8.76 -25.90 18.84
C ILE A 170 -7.95 -26.41 17.62
N ARG A 171 -8.53 -26.28 16.42
CA ARG A 171 -7.88 -26.70 15.15
C ARG A 171 -6.53 -26.01 14.95
N TYR A 172 -6.41 -24.75 15.33
CA TYR A 172 -5.24 -23.91 15.17
C TYR A 172 -4.73 -23.41 16.54
N PRO A 173 -4.14 -24.29 17.38
CA PRO A 173 -3.68 -23.89 18.71
C PRO A 173 -2.61 -22.81 18.62
N VAL A 174 -2.63 -21.86 19.52
CA VAL A 174 -1.65 -20.77 19.57
C VAL A 174 -0.38 -21.24 20.28
N MET A 175 0.74 -21.35 19.54
CA MET A 175 2.04 -21.79 20.07
C MET A 175 2.99 -20.63 20.38
N GLY A 176 2.61 -19.40 20.03
CA GLY A 176 3.36 -18.18 20.22
C GLY A 176 3.10 -17.21 19.08
N ALA A 177 3.78 -16.08 19.10
CA ALA A 177 3.66 -15.06 18.08
C ALA A 177 4.92 -14.20 17.98
N THR A 178 5.11 -13.55 16.82
CA THR A 178 5.96 -12.35 16.74
C THR A 178 5.09 -11.11 16.91
N LEU A 179 5.63 -10.09 17.56
CA LEU A 179 4.99 -8.78 17.73
C LEU A 179 5.95 -7.67 17.28
N GLN A 180 5.46 -6.78 16.43
CA GLN A 180 6.12 -5.52 16.12
C GLN A 180 5.29 -4.37 16.69
N ARG A 181 5.79 -3.69 17.74
CA ARG A 181 5.02 -2.67 18.47
C ARG A 181 4.87 -1.37 17.71
N ARG A 182 5.88 -0.97 16.91
CA ARG A 182 5.81 0.23 16.06
C ARG A 182 4.87 0.07 14.86
N ALA A 183 4.48 -1.15 14.55
CA ALA A 183 3.50 -1.44 13.52
C ALA A 183 2.08 -1.03 13.94
N GLY A 184 1.15 -0.99 13.00
CA GLY A 184 -0.23 -0.62 13.30
C GLY A 184 -1.09 -0.46 12.06
N THR A 185 -2.01 0.50 12.12
CA THR A 185 -2.95 0.81 11.03
C THR A 185 -3.03 2.30 10.77
N ALA A 186 -3.42 2.70 9.54
CA ALA A 186 -3.71 4.09 9.18
C ALA A 186 -4.98 4.17 8.33
N ARG A 187 -5.49 5.38 8.08
CA ARG A 187 -6.63 5.59 7.18
C ARG A 187 -6.14 5.76 5.74
N HIS A 188 -6.50 4.83 4.89
CA HIS A 188 -6.06 4.83 3.48
C HIS A 188 -6.52 6.06 2.68
N ASP A 189 -7.76 6.51 2.91
CA ASP A 189 -8.31 7.73 2.32
C ASP A 189 -7.54 8.97 2.80
N ALA A 190 -7.31 9.11 4.11
CA ALA A 190 -6.56 10.20 4.68
C ALA A 190 -5.11 10.27 4.15
N VAL A 191 -4.47 9.11 3.94
CA VAL A 191 -3.14 9.04 3.32
C VAL A 191 -3.16 9.57 1.89
N ALA A 192 -4.09 9.10 1.04
CA ALA A 192 -4.21 9.55 -0.33
C ALA A 192 -4.51 11.06 -0.39
N TRP A 193 -5.45 11.54 0.42
CA TRP A 193 -5.83 12.95 0.45
C TRP A 193 -4.72 13.85 1.02
N GLY A 194 -4.01 13.39 2.04
CA GLY A 194 -2.88 14.11 2.60
C GLY A 194 -1.78 14.36 1.57
N TYR A 195 -1.39 13.31 0.84
CA TYR A 195 -0.39 13.43 -0.23
C TYR A 195 -0.89 14.23 -1.43
N ALA A 196 -2.16 14.04 -1.85
CA ALA A 196 -2.75 14.84 -2.92
C ALA A 196 -2.73 16.33 -2.59
N ARG A 197 -3.15 16.69 -1.38
CA ARG A 197 -3.13 18.06 -0.90
C ARG A 197 -1.71 18.63 -0.82
N GLY A 198 -0.76 17.81 -0.34
CA GLY A 198 0.64 18.20 -0.25
C GLY A 198 1.28 18.41 -1.63
N ALA A 199 1.03 17.51 -2.56
CA ALA A 199 1.53 17.61 -3.94
C ALA A 199 0.92 18.80 -4.70
N ASP A 200 -0.39 18.98 -4.61
CA ASP A 200 -1.08 20.14 -5.22
C ASP A 200 -0.55 21.47 -4.70
N ALA A 201 -0.28 21.58 -3.40
CA ALA A 201 0.28 22.79 -2.79
C ALA A 201 1.68 23.15 -3.33
N MET A 202 2.41 22.18 -3.88
CA MET A 202 3.71 22.36 -4.54
C MET A 202 3.61 22.55 -6.05
N GLY A 203 2.40 22.57 -6.64
CA GLY A 203 2.17 22.85 -8.04
C GLY A 203 1.94 21.62 -8.92
N VAL A 204 1.88 20.43 -8.35
CA VAL A 204 1.53 19.19 -9.08
C VAL A 204 0.07 19.27 -9.55
N ASP A 205 -0.18 18.95 -10.81
CA ASP A 205 -1.52 18.85 -11.37
C ASP A 205 -2.05 17.42 -11.20
N ILE A 206 -3.18 17.26 -10.51
CA ILE A 206 -3.84 15.97 -10.30
C ILE A 206 -5.07 15.89 -11.18
N ILE A 207 -5.01 15.07 -12.21
CA ILE A 207 -6.00 15.01 -13.28
C ILE A 207 -6.80 13.71 -13.14
N GLN A 208 -7.99 13.82 -12.61
CA GLN A 208 -8.91 12.71 -12.43
C GLN A 208 -9.83 12.52 -13.64
N ASN A 209 -10.47 11.34 -13.74
CA ASN A 209 -11.32 10.95 -14.86
C ASN A 209 -10.60 11.15 -16.21
N CYS A 210 -9.34 10.73 -16.26
CA CYS A 210 -8.46 10.84 -17.41
C CYS A 210 -7.73 9.50 -17.60
N GLU A 211 -8.18 8.70 -18.55
CA GLU A 211 -7.61 7.40 -18.84
C GLU A 211 -6.46 7.54 -19.83
N VAL A 212 -5.32 6.91 -19.54
CA VAL A 212 -4.22 6.74 -20.49
C VAL A 212 -4.58 5.63 -21.46
N THR A 213 -4.59 5.92 -22.75
CA THR A 213 -4.94 5.01 -23.82
C THR A 213 -3.74 4.52 -24.62
N ASN A 214 -2.63 5.26 -24.58
CA ASN A 214 -1.35 4.87 -25.19
C ASN A 214 -0.16 5.60 -24.56
N ILE A 215 1.04 5.01 -24.69
CA ILE A 215 2.32 5.65 -24.37
C ILE A 215 3.10 5.82 -25.69
N ASN A 216 3.48 7.06 -26.01
CA ASN A 216 4.18 7.40 -27.24
C ASN A 216 5.69 7.20 -27.07
N VAL A 217 6.27 6.35 -27.92
CA VAL A 217 7.71 6.05 -27.94
C VAL A 217 8.28 6.37 -29.33
N LYS A 218 9.41 7.09 -29.34
CA LYS A 218 10.15 7.39 -30.58
C LYS A 218 11.65 7.15 -30.35
N ASN A 219 12.25 6.34 -31.21
CA ASN A 219 13.70 6.01 -31.16
C ASN A 219 14.13 5.49 -29.75
N GLY A 220 13.31 4.64 -29.11
CA GLY A 220 13.61 4.07 -27.81
C GLY A 220 13.44 5.02 -26.61
N HIS A 221 12.82 6.18 -26.79
CA HIS A 221 12.53 7.17 -25.75
C HIS A 221 11.04 7.44 -25.66
N VAL A 222 10.51 7.63 -24.45
CA VAL A 222 9.14 8.14 -24.29
C VAL A 222 9.06 9.60 -24.77
N THR A 223 7.95 9.97 -25.38
CA THR A 223 7.67 11.34 -25.83
C THR A 223 6.39 11.91 -25.26
N GLY A 224 5.54 11.08 -24.68
CA GLY A 224 4.27 11.48 -24.06
C GLY A 224 3.29 10.33 -23.96
N ILE A 225 2.05 10.69 -23.72
CA ILE A 225 0.91 9.76 -23.60
C ILE A 225 -0.28 10.28 -24.39
N GLU A 226 -1.13 9.35 -24.84
CA GLU A 226 -2.49 9.63 -25.29
C GLU A 226 -3.45 9.40 -24.13
N THR A 227 -4.42 10.27 -23.98
CA THR A 227 -5.45 10.16 -22.93
C THR A 227 -6.84 10.47 -23.46
N THR A 228 -7.86 10.14 -22.67
CA THR A 228 -9.25 10.54 -22.98
C THR A 228 -9.48 12.07 -22.99
N LYS A 229 -8.47 12.85 -22.52
CA LYS A 229 -8.47 14.31 -22.55
C LYS A 229 -7.45 14.91 -23.53
N GLY A 230 -6.92 14.09 -24.44
CA GLY A 230 -5.96 14.49 -25.46
C GLY A 230 -4.51 14.04 -25.16
N THR A 231 -3.61 14.46 -26.05
CA THR A 231 -2.18 14.13 -25.99
C THR A 231 -1.45 15.01 -24.99
N ILE A 232 -0.58 14.41 -24.18
CA ILE A 232 0.27 15.10 -23.22
C ILE A 232 1.72 14.69 -23.45
N ASN A 233 2.60 15.65 -23.70
CA ASN A 233 4.01 15.40 -23.91
C ASN A 233 4.79 15.31 -22.60
N SER A 234 5.74 14.38 -22.54
CA SER A 234 6.73 14.29 -21.46
C SER A 234 7.89 13.38 -21.85
N LYS A 235 9.05 13.66 -21.29
CA LYS A 235 10.27 12.82 -21.47
C LYS A 235 10.46 11.82 -20.33
N LYS A 236 9.64 11.89 -19.27
CA LYS A 236 9.70 11.00 -18.10
C LYS A 236 8.29 10.56 -17.71
N ILE A 237 8.07 9.25 -17.70
CA ILE A 237 6.78 8.64 -17.37
C ILE A 237 6.99 7.56 -16.30
N GLY A 238 6.37 7.73 -15.13
CA GLY A 238 6.33 6.74 -14.08
C GLY A 238 4.97 6.03 -14.06
N VAL A 239 4.96 4.72 -14.25
CA VAL A 239 3.74 3.90 -14.20
C VAL A 239 3.56 3.31 -12.81
N VAL A 240 2.43 3.61 -12.17
CA VAL A 240 2.09 3.25 -10.78
C VAL A 240 0.64 2.76 -10.71
N ALA A 241 0.30 1.81 -11.58
CA ALA A 241 -1.09 1.38 -11.81
C ALA A 241 -1.47 0.06 -11.13
N ALA A 242 -0.63 -0.43 -10.18
CA ALA A 242 -0.85 -1.68 -9.44
C ALA A 242 -1.24 -2.85 -10.38
N GLY A 243 -2.32 -3.59 -10.10
CA GLY A 243 -2.78 -4.71 -10.91
C GLY A 243 -3.08 -4.38 -12.39
N HIS A 244 -3.17 -3.11 -12.78
CA HIS A 244 -3.33 -2.68 -14.17
C HIS A 244 -2.01 -2.34 -14.86
N SER A 245 -0.86 -2.50 -14.18
CA SER A 245 0.45 -2.16 -14.73
C SER A 245 0.79 -2.97 -15.98
N SER A 246 0.39 -4.25 -16.05
CA SER A 246 0.56 -5.07 -17.26
C SER A 246 -0.19 -4.52 -18.47
N VAL A 247 -1.39 -3.96 -18.26
CA VAL A 247 -2.19 -3.34 -19.33
C VAL A 247 -1.46 -2.13 -19.90
N ILE A 248 -0.89 -1.29 -19.04
CA ILE A 248 -0.09 -0.11 -19.46
C ILE A 248 1.23 -0.54 -20.11
N ALA A 249 1.92 -1.55 -19.57
CA ALA A 249 3.17 -2.07 -20.11
C ALA A 249 3.01 -2.64 -21.52
N ASN A 250 1.88 -3.29 -21.81
CA ASN A 250 1.55 -3.83 -23.11
C ASN A 250 1.42 -2.74 -24.20
N MET A 251 1.09 -1.49 -23.85
CA MET A 251 1.05 -0.37 -24.80
C MET A 251 2.41 -0.09 -25.44
N VAL A 252 3.49 -0.52 -24.80
CA VAL A 252 4.88 -0.35 -25.26
C VAL A 252 5.60 -1.69 -25.43
N ASN A 253 4.87 -2.79 -25.56
CA ASN A 253 5.39 -4.15 -25.75
C ASN A 253 6.32 -4.62 -24.60
N ILE A 254 6.14 -4.15 -23.39
CA ILE A 254 6.82 -4.67 -22.19
C ILE A 254 5.93 -5.70 -21.52
N GLN A 255 6.44 -6.91 -21.33
CA GLN A 255 5.79 -7.95 -20.54
C GLN A 255 6.31 -7.88 -19.11
N LEU A 256 5.42 -7.59 -18.16
CA LEU A 256 5.72 -7.63 -16.74
C LEU A 256 5.43 -9.04 -16.20
N PRO A 257 6.33 -9.64 -15.41
CA PRO A 257 6.11 -10.94 -14.79
C PRO A 257 5.21 -10.79 -13.55
N ILE A 258 3.99 -10.29 -13.75
CA ILE A 258 3.02 -10.08 -12.68
C ILE A 258 1.68 -10.75 -13.02
N GLU A 259 1.05 -11.32 -12.00
CA GLU A 259 -0.30 -11.82 -12.05
C GLU A 259 -1.23 -10.88 -11.26
N SER A 260 -2.37 -10.54 -11.86
CA SER A 260 -3.38 -9.71 -11.21
C SER A 260 -4.51 -10.58 -10.67
N ARG A 261 -4.69 -10.58 -9.34
CA ARG A 261 -5.69 -11.40 -8.65
C ARG A 261 -6.53 -10.56 -7.69
N PRO A 262 -7.82 -10.86 -7.49
CA PRO A 262 -8.61 -10.24 -6.44
C PRO A 262 -8.11 -10.66 -5.05
N LEU A 263 -7.72 -9.71 -4.22
CA LEU A 263 -7.49 -9.90 -2.78
C LEU A 263 -8.70 -9.38 -2.04
N GLN A 264 -9.35 -10.26 -1.29
CA GLN A 264 -10.64 -9.99 -0.68
C GLN A 264 -10.52 -9.56 0.77
N ALA A 265 -11.43 -8.69 1.20
CA ALA A 265 -11.56 -8.26 2.57
C ALA A 265 -13.02 -8.00 2.91
N LEU A 266 -13.32 -8.01 4.19
CA LEU A 266 -14.66 -7.76 4.72
C LEU A 266 -14.63 -6.87 5.95
N VAL A 267 -15.75 -6.24 6.25
CA VAL A 267 -15.94 -5.39 7.41
C VAL A 267 -17.24 -5.75 8.13
N SER A 268 -17.17 -5.81 9.46
CA SER A 268 -18.31 -6.09 10.31
C SER A 268 -19.15 -4.85 10.65
N GLU A 269 -20.28 -5.03 11.29
CA GLU A 269 -20.94 -3.97 12.07
C GLU A 269 -19.99 -3.42 13.15
N PRO A 270 -20.12 -2.12 13.54
CA PRO A 270 -19.27 -1.54 14.56
C PRO A 270 -19.60 -2.11 15.94
N VAL A 271 -18.56 -2.38 16.72
CA VAL A 271 -18.64 -2.80 18.11
C VAL A 271 -17.75 -1.91 18.98
N LYS A 272 -17.94 -1.99 20.31
CA LYS A 272 -17.05 -1.31 21.25
C LYS A 272 -15.60 -1.72 21.02
N PRO A 273 -14.61 -0.86 21.36
CA PRO A 273 -13.19 -1.24 21.28
C PRO A 273 -12.91 -2.53 22.02
N ILE A 274 -12.36 -3.52 21.33
CA ILE A 274 -12.12 -4.86 21.87
C ILE A 274 -10.83 -5.50 21.35
N ILE A 275 -10.31 -5.04 20.20
CA ILE A 275 -9.02 -5.45 19.66
C ILE A 275 -8.14 -4.21 19.52
N ASP A 276 -7.09 -4.14 20.32
CA ASP A 276 -6.13 -3.01 20.30
C ASP A 276 -4.93 -3.26 19.41
N THR A 277 -4.84 -4.42 18.76
CA THR A 277 -3.73 -4.81 17.88
C THR A 277 -4.23 -5.41 16.57
N VAL A 278 -3.34 -5.52 15.59
CA VAL A 278 -3.60 -6.35 14.41
C VAL A 278 -3.15 -7.77 14.72
N VAL A 279 -4.02 -8.75 14.54
CA VAL A 279 -3.68 -10.17 14.63
C VAL A 279 -3.66 -10.76 13.25
N MET A 280 -2.55 -11.41 12.90
CA MET A 280 -2.34 -12.07 11.61
C MET A 280 -1.98 -13.53 11.82
N SER A 281 -2.38 -14.38 10.90
CA SER A 281 -1.90 -15.75 10.82
C SER A 281 -1.72 -16.16 9.36
N ASN A 282 -0.51 -16.57 9.02
CA ASN A 282 -0.21 -17.03 7.66
C ASN A 282 -0.84 -18.41 7.41
N THR A 283 -0.85 -19.29 8.41
CA THR A 283 -1.37 -20.66 8.30
C THR A 283 -2.85 -20.72 7.98
N ILE A 284 -3.63 -19.79 8.54
CA ILE A 284 -5.08 -19.72 8.28
C ILE A 284 -5.45 -18.64 7.27
N HIS A 285 -4.47 -18.00 6.66
CA HIS A 285 -4.64 -16.94 5.67
C HIS A 285 -5.63 -15.84 6.09
N ALA A 286 -5.60 -15.47 7.37
CA ALA A 286 -6.50 -14.47 7.90
C ALA A 286 -5.77 -13.46 8.78
N TYR A 287 -6.29 -12.24 8.79
CA TYR A 287 -5.91 -11.21 9.74
C TYR A 287 -7.13 -10.39 10.13
N ILE A 288 -7.07 -9.83 11.34
CA ILE A 288 -8.13 -9.01 11.90
C ILE A 288 -7.55 -7.79 12.60
N SER A 289 -8.22 -6.67 12.42
CA SER A 289 -7.97 -5.43 13.16
C SER A 289 -9.29 -4.72 13.44
N GLN A 290 -9.30 -3.77 14.36
CA GLN A 290 -10.48 -2.93 14.61
C GLN A 290 -10.23 -1.51 14.13
N SER A 291 -11.18 -0.94 13.39
CA SER A 291 -11.12 0.44 12.94
C SER A 291 -11.42 1.41 14.09
N ASP A 292 -11.07 2.70 13.92
CA ASP A 292 -11.39 3.73 14.91
C ASP A 292 -12.90 3.99 15.05
N LYS A 293 -13.71 3.51 14.09
CA LYS A 293 -15.19 3.59 14.14
C LYS A 293 -15.82 2.37 14.79
N GLY A 294 -15.03 1.35 15.13
CA GLY A 294 -15.46 0.14 15.80
C GLY A 294 -15.67 -1.08 14.91
N GLU A 295 -15.66 -0.95 13.59
CA GLU A 295 -15.79 -2.11 12.69
C GLU A 295 -14.55 -3.01 12.78
N LEU A 296 -14.75 -4.31 12.76
CA LEU A 296 -13.67 -5.26 12.53
C LEU A 296 -13.37 -5.32 11.03
N VAL A 297 -12.12 -5.06 10.68
CA VAL A 297 -11.58 -5.21 9.32
C VAL A 297 -10.89 -6.55 9.26
N ILE A 298 -11.40 -7.45 8.42
CA ILE A 298 -10.92 -8.82 8.30
C ILE A 298 -10.40 -8.99 6.89
N GLY A 299 -9.17 -9.40 6.77
CA GLY A 299 -8.53 -9.72 5.51
C GLY A 299 -8.44 -11.19 5.29
N ALA A 300 -8.36 -11.52 4.06
CA ALA A 300 -8.71 -12.78 3.49
C ALA A 300 -7.74 -13.21 2.39
N GLY A 301 -8.04 -14.35 1.81
CA GLY A 301 -7.31 -14.92 0.72
C GLY A 301 -7.53 -14.20 -0.61
N THR A 302 -6.77 -14.65 -1.58
CA THR A 302 -6.89 -14.25 -2.98
C THR A 302 -7.67 -15.33 -3.75
N ASP A 303 -8.37 -14.92 -4.81
CA ASP A 303 -8.87 -15.88 -5.78
C ASP A 303 -7.69 -16.61 -6.46
N GLY A 304 -7.88 -17.89 -6.74
CA GLY A 304 -6.85 -18.76 -7.35
C GLY A 304 -6.61 -18.51 -8.85
N TYR A 305 -7.17 -17.44 -9.43
CA TYR A 305 -7.11 -17.15 -10.86
C TYR A 305 -6.92 -15.67 -11.14
N THR A 306 -6.33 -15.35 -12.29
CA THR A 306 -6.16 -13.97 -12.75
C THR A 306 -7.53 -13.34 -13.06
N SER A 307 -7.79 -12.19 -12.45
CA SER A 307 -9.03 -11.43 -12.64
C SER A 307 -8.87 -9.98 -12.26
N TYR A 308 -9.64 -9.12 -12.92
CA TYR A 308 -9.79 -7.69 -12.56
C TYR A 308 -11.11 -7.43 -11.82
N SER A 309 -11.78 -8.46 -11.31
CA SER A 309 -12.99 -8.31 -10.51
C SER A 309 -12.66 -7.64 -9.18
N GLN A 310 -13.44 -6.63 -8.82
CA GLN A 310 -13.35 -5.97 -7.51
C GLN A 310 -14.44 -6.44 -6.54
N ARG A 311 -15.06 -7.56 -6.87
CA ARG A 311 -16.05 -8.24 -6.04
C ARG A 311 -15.41 -9.46 -5.41
N GLY A 312 -15.88 -9.82 -4.24
CA GLY A 312 -15.46 -11.04 -3.59
C GLY A 312 -16.37 -12.23 -3.90
N GLY A 313 -15.89 -13.43 -3.60
CA GLY A 313 -16.61 -14.69 -3.69
C GLY A 313 -16.94 -15.27 -2.31
N PHE A 314 -18.04 -16.03 -2.22
CA PHE A 314 -18.47 -16.63 -0.95
C PHE A 314 -17.45 -17.62 -0.37
N ASN A 315 -16.74 -18.37 -1.21
CA ASN A 315 -15.74 -19.33 -0.76
C ASN A 315 -14.68 -18.67 0.13
N ILE A 316 -14.13 -17.53 -0.32
CA ILE A 316 -13.12 -16.79 0.45
C ILE A 316 -13.71 -16.23 1.75
N VAL A 317 -14.96 -15.76 1.71
CA VAL A 317 -15.65 -15.26 2.92
C VAL A 317 -15.84 -16.39 3.92
N GLU A 318 -16.31 -17.55 3.47
CA GLU A 318 -16.57 -18.72 4.33
C GLU A 318 -15.29 -19.20 5.01
N ASP A 319 -14.22 -19.42 4.25
CA ASP A 319 -12.93 -19.84 4.79
C ASP A 319 -12.37 -18.85 5.81
N THR A 320 -12.41 -17.56 5.47
CA THR A 320 -11.90 -16.50 6.35
C THR A 320 -12.69 -16.37 7.63
N ILE A 321 -14.03 -16.38 7.55
CA ILE A 321 -14.88 -16.24 8.74
C ILE A 321 -14.75 -17.46 9.63
N THR A 322 -14.70 -18.67 9.05
CA THR A 322 -14.48 -19.90 9.80
C THR A 322 -13.21 -19.83 10.62
N ALA A 323 -12.10 -19.41 10.02
CA ALA A 323 -10.83 -19.26 10.70
C ALA A 323 -10.87 -18.19 11.81
N ILE A 324 -11.47 -17.04 11.52
CA ILE A 324 -11.58 -15.94 12.50
C ILE A 324 -12.48 -16.31 13.69
N VAL A 325 -13.59 -16.98 13.47
CA VAL A 325 -14.50 -17.39 14.55
C VAL A 325 -13.85 -18.45 15.46
N GLU A 326 -13.00 -19.31 14.92
CA GLU A 326 -12.25 -20.28 15.72
C GLU A 326 -11.22 -19.59 16.66
N LEU A 327 -10.51 -18.58 16.14
CA LEU A 327 -9.57 -17.80 16.94
C LEU A 327 -10.27 -16.80 17.89
N PHE A 328 -11.43 -16.30 17.47
CA PHE A 328 -12.20 -15.29 18.21
C PHE A 328 -13.68 -15.69 18.29
N PRO A 329 -14.05 -16.70 19.12
CA PRO A 329 -15.43 -17.19 19.24
C PRO A 329 -16.44 -16.10 19.62
N LEU A 330 -15.95 -15.03 20.25
CA LEU A 330 -16.76 -13.86 20.60
C LEU A 330 -17.45 -13.22 19.39
N PHE A 331 -16.87 -13.36 18.19
CA PHE A 331 -17.39 -12.76 16.96
C PHE A 331 -18.37 -13.64 16.19
N SER A 332 -18.73 -14.82 16.70
CA SER A 332 -19.61 -15.79 16.02
C SER A 332 -21.01 -15.26 15.64
N ARG A 333 -21.47 -14.18 16.30
CA ARG A 333 -22.79 -13.58 16.04
C ARG A 333 -22.73 -12.21 15.36
N MET A 334 -21.53 -11.76 14.96
CA MET A 334 -21.37 -10.47 14.30
C MET A 334 -21.91 -10.49 12.88
N LYS A 335 -22.48 -9.37 12.47
CA LYS A 335 -22.96 -9.18 11.10
C LYS A 335 -21.87 -8.60 10.24
N MET A 336 -21.72 -9.16 9.04
CA MET A 336 -20.90 -8.59 7.99
C MET A 336 -21.68 -7.46 7.31
N LEU A 337 -21.09 -6.27 7.20
CA LEU A 337 -21.69 -5.13 6.51
C LEU A 337 -21.28 -5.08 5.04
N ARG A 338 -20.02 -5.39 4.77
CA ARG A 338 -19.47 -5.23 3.41
C ARG A 338 -18.34 -6.22 3.15
N HIS A 339 -18.29 -6.62 1.89
CA HIS A 339 -17.23 -7.45 1.32
C HIS A 339 -16.79 -6.82 -0.01
N TRP A 340 -15.48 -6.86 -0.30
CA TRP A 340 -14.90 -6.29 -1.53
C TRP A 340 -13.58 -6.99 -1.90
N GLY A 341 -13.12 -6.77 -3.14
CA GLY A 341 -11.81 -7.19 -3.61
C GLY A 341 -10.99 -6.01 -4.13
N GLY A 342 -9.68 -6.03 -3.88
CA GLY A 342 -8.68 -5.20 -4.54
C GLY A 342 -7.91 -6.03 -5.55
N ILE A 343 -7.38 -5.41 -6.61
CA ILE A 343 -6.59 -6.13 -7.63
C ILE A 343 -5.12 -6.05 -7.25
N VAL A 344 -4.62 -7.10 -6.62
CA VAL A 344 -3.18 -7.19 -6.30
C VAL A 344 -2.39 -7.66 -7.50
N ASP A 345 -1.16 -7.18 -7.60
CA ASP A 345 -0.17 -7.45 -8.61
C ASP A 345 0.95 -8.31 -8.00
N ILE A 346 0.98 -9.59 -8.31
CA ILE A 346 1.86 -10.56 -7.68
C ILE A 346 3.04 -10.87 -8.58
N CYS A 347 4.26 -10.63 -8.12
CA CYS A 347 5.49 -11.08 -8.76
C CYS A 347 5.86 -12.51 -8.33
N PRO A 348 6.60 -13.26 -9.15
CA PRO A 348 7.03 -14.62 -8.83
C PRO A 348 7.81 -14.73 -7.51
N ASP A 349 8.59 -13.69 -7.17
CA ASP A 349 9.37 -13.61 -5.92
C ASP A 349 8.67 -12.77 -4.83
N ALA A 350 7.37 -12.54 -4.95
CA ALA A 350 6.55 -11.76 -4.02
C ALA A 350 7.14 -10.39 -3.64
N SER A 351 8.02 -9.84 -4.46
CA SER A 351 8.71 -8.57 -4.24
C SER A 351 8.39 -7.57 -5.35
N PRO A 352 8.32 -6.25 -5.06
CA PRO A 352 7.89 -5.25 -6.04
C PRO A 352 8.91 -5.07 -7.17
N ILE A 353 8.45 -4.44 -8.24
CA ILE A 353 9.27 -3.88 -9.31
C ILE A 353 9.30 -2.36 -9.10
N ILE A 354 10.49 -1.81 -8.81
CA ILE A 354 10.73 -0.36 -8.76
C ILE A 354 11.93 -0.07 -9.65
N SER A 355 11.68 0.10 -10.94
CA SER A 355 12.72 -0.05 -11.95
C SER A 355 12.60 0.92 -13.11
N LYS A 356 13.74 1.21 -13.72
CA LYS A 356 13.84 1.70 -15.10
C LYS A 356 13.50 0.56 -16.05
N THR A 357 13.20 0.91 -17.29
CA THR A 357 13.03 -0.04 -18.38
C THR A 357 14.13 0.15 -19.45
N HIS A 358 14.12 -0.69 -20.49
CA HIS A 358 14.96 -0.49 -21.68
C HIS A 358 14.51 0.72 -22.52
N ILE A 359 13.26 1.20 -22.34
CA ILE A 359 12.77 2.43 -22.97
C ILE A 359 13.18 3.61 -22.09
N LYS A 360 13.99 4.51 -22.62
CA LYS A 360 14.49 5.66 -21.87
C LYS A 360 13.35 6.59 -21.46
N GLY A 361 13.37 6.99 -20.19
CA GLY A 361 12.34 7.83 -19.60
C GLY A 361 11.08 7.09 -19.15
N LEU A 362 11.02 5.76 -19.26
CA LEU A 362 9.91 4.95 -18.79
C LEU A 362 10.30 4.14 -17.54
N TYR A 363 9.52 4.29 -16.48
CA TYR A 363 9.76 3.68 -15.17
C TYR A 363 8.50 2.97 -14.68
N PHE A 364 8.68 1.86 -13.95
CA PHE A 364 7.58 1.11 -13.32
C PHE A 364 7.76 1.01 -11.80
N ASN A 365 6.64 1.15 -11.10
CA ASN A 365 6.52 0.90 -9.67
C ASN A 365 5.24 0.08 -9.44
N CYS A 366 5.38 -1.24 -9.41
CA CYS A 366 4.28 -2.20 -9.37
C CYS A 366 4.72 -3.53 -8.76
N GLY A 367 3.89 -4.57 -8.81
CA GLY A 367 4.23 -5.90 -8.32
C GLY A 367 4.25 -6.01 -6.78
N TRP A 368 3.47 -5.19 -6.10
CA TRP A 368 3.51 -5.08 -4.64
C TRP A 368 2.78 -6.19 -3.90
N GLY A 369 1.95 -6.96 -4.58
CA GLY A 369 1.14 -7.99 -3.97
C GLY A 369 0.36 -7.45 -2.75
N THR A 370 0.49 -8.13 -1.61
CA THR A 370 -0.14 -7.72 -0.34
C THR A 370 0.66 -6.65 0.43
N GLY A 371 1.86 -6.29 -0.06
CA GLY A 371 2.81 -5.39 0.61
C GLY A 371 2.61 -3.90 0.35
N GLY A 372 1.79 -3.51 -0.63
CA GLY A 372 1.78 -2.17 -1.22
C GLY A 372 1.49 -1.04 -0.24
N PHE A 373 0.41 -1.10 0.51
CA PHE A 373 -0.01 0.04 1.34
C PHE A 373 1.03 0.46 2.38
N LYS A 374 1.61 -0.50 3.09
CA LYS A 374 2.63 -0.22 4.11
C LYS A 374 3.92 0.38 3.54
N ALA A 375 4.21 0.10 2.27
CA ALA A 375 5.35 0.67 1.57
C ALA A 375 5.10 2.07 0.97
N THR A 376 3.86 2.55 0.95
CA THR A 376 3.44 3.78 0.24
C THR A 376 4.43 4.94 0.34
N PRO A 377 4.84 5.44 1.52
CA PRO A 377 5.76 6.56 1.58
C PRO A 377 7.17 6.21 1.12
N GLY A 378 7.69 5.05 1.51
CA GLY A 378 9.03 4.59 1.12
C GLY A 378 9.14 4.33 -0.38
N SER A 379 8.12 3.69 -0.95
CA SER A 379 8.01 3.43 -2.37
C SER A 379 8.03 4.73 -3.19
N GLY A 380 7.17 5.70 -2.84
CA GLY A 380 7.15 6.99 -3.53
C GLY A 380 8.46 7.74 -3.40
N TRP A 381 9.10 7.66 -2.23
CA TRP A 381 10.38 8.30 -1.97
C TRP A 381 11.50 7.76 -2.87
N VAL A 382 11.68 6.43 -2.93
CA VAL A 382 12.74 5.82 -3.76
C VAL A 382 12.43 5.92 -5.25
N PHE A 383 11.15 5.86 -5.64
CA PHE A 383 10.76 5.97 -7.03
C PHE A 383 10.91 7.39 -7.57
N ALA A 384 10.62 8.41 -6.75
CA ALA A 384 10.91 9.80 -7.05
C ALA A 384 12.41 10.02 -7.31
N HIS A 385 13.28 9.43 -6.46
CA HIS A 385 14.73 9.46 -6.67
C HIS A 385 15.11 8.81 -8.02
N THR A 386 14.55 7.64 -8.32
CA THR A 386 14.84 6.91 -9.57
C THR A 386 14.45 7.72 -10.82
N ILE A 387 13.26 8.36 -10.80
CA ILE A 387 12.81 9.20 -11.91
C ILE A 387 13.66 10.48 -12.05
N ALA A 388 13.97 11.12 -10.92
CA ALA A 388 14.73 12.37 -10.94
C ALA A 388 16.14 12.18 -11.49
N ASN A 389 16.86 11.17 -10.99
CA ASN A 389 18.28 10.95 -11.27
C ASN A 389 18.53 9.97 -12.43
N ASP A 390 17.52 9.30 -12.93
CA ASP A 390 17.62 8.20 -13.90
C ASP A 390 18.48 7.02 -13.37
N GLU A 391 18.56 6.85 -12.05
CA GLU A 391 19.30 5.81 -11.34
C GLU A 391 18.51 5.31 -10.12
N PRO A 392 18.53 4.01 -9.79
CA PRO A 392 17.86 3.49 -8.60
C PRO A 392 18.57 3.99 -7.34
N HIS A 393 17.78 4.27 -6.30
CA HIS A 393 18.33 4.45 -4.96
C HIS A 393 18.79 3.10 -4.39
N LYS A 394 19.76 3.08 -3.47
CA LYS A 394 20.29 1.84 -2.86
C LYS A 394 19.19 0.93 -2.27
N LEU A 395 18.10 1.52 -1.76
CA LEU A 395 16.99 0.76 -1.19
C LEU A 395 16.11 0.07 -2.24
N ASN A 396 16.07 0.56 -3.47
CA ASN A 396 15.30 -0.08 -4.54
C ASN A 396 16.15 -0.70 -5.63
N ALA A 397 17.46 -0.61 -5.57
CA ALA A 397 18.36 -1.24 -6.54
C ALA A 397 18.10 -2.76 -6.71
N PRO A 398 17.80 -3.55 -5.65
CA PRO A 398 17.48 -4.96 -5.81
C PRO A 398 16.15 -5.24 -6.52
N PHE A 399 15.23 -4.26 -6.54
CA PHE A 399 13.87 -4.43 -7.08
C PHE A 399 13.77 -4.09 -8.57
N THR A 400 14.86 -4.28 -9.31
CA THR A 400 14.90 -4.10 -10.77
C THR A 400 14.07 -5.17 -11.48
N ILE A 401 13.48 -4.82 -12.63
CA ILE A 401 12.79 -5.77 -13.50
C ILE A 401 13.78 -6.83 -14.06
N ASN A 402 15.04 -6.47 -14.24
CA ASN A 402 16.06 -7.36 -14.81
C ASN A 402 16.38 -8.57 -13.92
N ARG A 403 16.07 -8.53 -12.61
CA ARG A 403 16.30 -9.65 -11.68
C ARG A 403 15.59 -10.94 -12.11
N PHE A 404 14.49 -10.85 -12.84
CA PHE A 404 13.79 -12.03 -13.35
C PHE A 404 14.49 -12.70 -14.50
N SER A 405 15.31 -11.98 -15.26
CA SER A 405 16.14 -12.55 -16.34
C SER A 405 17.52 -12.97 -15.87
N SER A 406 18.09 -12.29 -14.83
CA SER A 406 19.38 -12.65 -14.24
C SER A 406 19.28 -13.77 -13.18
N GLY A 407 18.06 -14.05 -12.67
CA GLY A 407 17.86 -15.00 -11.57
C GLY A 407 18.18 -14.46 -10.18
N GLU A 408 18.44 -13.18 -10.03
CA GLU A 408 18.75 -12.51 -8.74
C GLU A 408 17.47 -12.14 -7.98
N LEU A 409 16.64 -13.12 -7.68
CA LEU A 409 15.37 -12.92 -6.99
C LEU A 409 15.59 -12.43 -5.55
N VAL A 410 14.70 -11.56 -5.07
CA VAL A 410 14.76 -11.01 -3.71
C VAL A 410 14.23 -12.01 -2.69
N ASP A 411 13.10 -12.66 -2.98
CA ASP A 411 12.51 -13.71 -2.14
C ASP A 411 12.21 -14.94 -3.00
N GLU A 412 13.14 -15.89 -2.99
CA GLU A 412 13.06 -17.11 -3.80
C GLU A 412 11.89 -18.02 -3.41
N HIS A 413 11.33 -17.84 -2.21
CA HIS A 413 10.29 -18.69 -1.66
C HIS A 413 8.96 -17.95 -1.41
N GLY A 414 8.86 -16.67 -1.81
CA GLY A 414 7.65 -15.88 -1.57
C GLY A 414 7.37 -15.61 -0.09
N ALA A 415 8.38 -15.70 0.80
CA ALA A 415 8.20 -15.53 2.25
C ALA A 415 7.74 -14.13 2.68
N ALA A 416 7.83 -13.13 1.79
CA ALA A 416 7.26 -11.82 2.01
C ALA A 416 5.75 -11.78 1.74
N ALA A 417 5.22 -12.71 0.98
CA ALA A 417 3.80 -12.80 0.71
C ALA A 417 3.05 -13.36 1.93
N VAL A 418 1.96 -12.72 2.27
CA VAL A 418 0.94 -13.29 3.14
C VAL A 418 -0.04 -13.97 2.19
N ALA A 419 -0.08 -15.26 2.21
CA ALA A 419 -0.97 -16.09 1.43
C ALA A 419 -0.64 -16.21 -0.08
N HIS A 420 -0.21 -17.37 -0.43
CA HIS A 420 -0.43 -17.98 -1.73
C HIS A 420 -1.55 -19.01 -1.64
#